data_ba4d8b83e0a15fdb760aa535fd0d88a4
#
_entry.id   ba4d8b83e0a15fdb760aa535fd0d88a4
#
_cell.length_a   1.000
_cell.length_b   1.000
_cell.length_c   1.000
_cell.angle_alpha   90.00
_cell.angle_beta   90.00
_cell.angle_gamma   90.00
#
_symmetry.space_group_name_H-M   'P 1'
#
loop_
_entity.id
_entity.type
_entity.pdbx_description
1 polymer ?
#
loop_
_entity_poly.entity_id
_entity_poly.type
_entity_poly.pdbx_seq_one_letter_code
_entity_poly.pdbx_strand_id
1 'polypeptide(L)'
;MASKTIEIFFFDAGGGHRNAMHALSQQLSQRHPDWIITPVDLQALLEPIDPVNRLTRRLTGSLNRLLLPVAPNVKLPPWQAQDIYNSALKRGTTRGLGAILPILQGFVRRYQPEIEQILVDRWRDPATPRPDLVLSVIPNFNRVMFCALRAFAADIAYATVITDMVDYPPHFWMEDQDQVMICGTPKAAKQARATGFYVEDKIFEVSGMILKDAFYRPAQPGGPTRAGLGLAPDRPTALIMFGGNGSFRATQTILGQFEKAGLGIQSIVMCGKNTRLLDSLKDRPGCHPVGFVNNVADYMRIADFFIGKPGPGSLSEAVHMGCPVIIERNANTLPQERANVEWVRDNGLGIVVRSFRADLAGAGARMVRDLANYKANIAANIPENRAVFE
;
A
#
# COMPACT_ATOMS: atom_id res chain seq x y z
N MET A 1 -30.54 14.89 -0.97
CA MET A 1 -29.68 15.09 -2.17
C MET A 1 -29.95 13.92 -3.08
N ALA A 2 -29.74 14.05 -4.41
CA ALA A 2 -29.90 12.91 -5.30
C ALA A 2 -28.88 11.81 -4.96
N SER A 3 -29.29 10.54 -4.99
CA SER A 3 -28.37 9.40 -4.87
C SER A 3 -27.31 9.47 -5.94
N LYS A 4 -26.05 9.19 -5.58
CA LYS A 4 -24.91 9.16 -6.51
C LYS A 4 -24.30 7.78 -6.58
N THR A 5 -23.80 7.42 -7.74
CA THR A 5 -23.08 6.17 -7.96
C THR A 5 -21.61 6.46 -8.19
N ILE A 6 -20.75 5.89 -7.36
CA ILE A 6 -19.29 6.06 -7.45
C ILE A 6 -18.64 4.69 -7.63
N GLU A 7 -17.85 4.53 -8.69
CA GLU A 7 -16.98 3.37 -8.86
C GLU A 7 -15.56 3.69 -8.42
N ILE A 8 -14.97 2.85 -7.55
CA ILE A 8 -13.59 3.01 -7.08
C ILE A 8 -12.75 1.88 -7.63
N PHE A 9 -11.90 2.20 -8.61
CA PHE A 9 -10.98 1.25 -9.23
C PHE A 9 -9.73 1.07 -8.41
N PHE A 10 -9.41 -0.19 -8.10
CA PHE A 10 -8.24 -0.56 -7.31
C PHE A 10 -7.55 -1.82 -7.85
N PHE A 11 -6.35 -2.13 -7.32
CA PHE A 11 -5.66 -3.40 -7.48
C PHE A 11 -5.47 -4.07 -6.11
N ASP A 12 -5.57 -5.38 -6.07
CA ASP A 12 -5.18 -6.16 -4.88
C ASP A 12 -3.67 -6.50 -4.89
N ALA A 13 -2.85 -5.51 -5.27
CA ALA A 13 -1.39 -5.61 -5.29
C ALA A 13 -0.76 -4.83 -4.13
N GLY A 14 0.02 -5.52 -3.28
CA GLY A 14 0.77 -4.90 -2.18
C GLY A 14 -0.05 -4.35 -1.02
N GLY A 15 -1.36 -4.25 -1.12
CA GLY A 15 -2.29 -3.84 -0.07
C GLY A 15 -2.54 -2.31 0.03
N GLY A 16 -1.70 -1.43 -0.51
CA GLY A 16 -1.87 0.03 -0.43
C GLY A 16 -3.14 0.51 -1.12
N HIS A 17 -3.30 0.17 -2.39
CA HIS A 17 -4.48 0.54 -3.20
C HIS A 17 -5.78 0.00 -2.61
N ARG A 18 -5.78 -1.28 -2.18
CA ARG A 18 -6.94 -1.89 -1.52
C ARG A 18 -7.30 -1.19 -0.20
N ASN A 19 -6.30 -0.81 0.61
CA ASN A 19 -6.54 -0.10 1.86
C ASN A 19 -7.13 1.30 1.62
N ALA A 20 -6.63 2.03 0.61
CA ALA A 20 -7.17 3.33 0.23
C ALA A 20 -8.61 3.20 -0.28
N MET A 21 -8.88 2.24 -1.15
CA MET A 21 -10.24 1.95 -1.64
C MET A 21 -11.19 1.66 -0.47
N HIS A 22 -10.83 0.77 0.46
CA HIS A 22 -11.68 0.46 1.61
C HIS A 22 -11.92 1.68 2.50
N ALA A 23 -10.91 2.50 2.77
CA ALA A 23 -11.03 3.70 3.58
C ALA A 23 -11.99 4.72 2.93
N LEU A 24 -11.82 4.97 1.64
CA LEU A 24 -12.69 5.88 0.87
C LEU A 24 -14.12 5.33 0.78
N SER A 25 -14.29 4.05 0.45
CA SER A 25 -15.63 3.43 0.39
C SER A 25 -16.35 3.54 1.73
N GLN A 26 -15.66 3.26 2.84
CA GLN A 26 -16.23 3.35 4.17
C GLN A 26 -16.67 4.78 4.50
N GLN A 27 -15.81 5.78 4.25
CA GLN A 27 -16.10 7.17 4.56
C GLN A 27 -17.23 7.73 3.68
N LEU A 28 -17.23 7.44 2.40
CA LEU A 28 -18.29 7.84 1.48
C LEU A 28 -19.64 7.23 1.88
N SER A 29 -19.68 5.92 2.19
CA SER A 29 -20.93 5.26 2.63
C SER A 29 -21.43 5.76 4.00
N GLN A 30 -20.53 6.17 4.90
CA GLN A 30 -20.92 6.74 6.20
C GLN A 30 -21.48 8.17 6.07
N ARG A 31 -20.88 9.00 5.20
CA ARG A 31 -21.31 10.39 4.97
C ARG A 31 -22.54 10.49 4.08
N HIS A 32 -22.68 9.56 3.17
CA HIS A 32 -23.73 9.53 2.16
C HIS A 32 -24.36 8.13 2.08
N PRO A 33 -25.20 7.74 3.05
CA PRO A 33 -25.80 6.40 3.11
C PRO A 33 -26.71 6.06 1.91
N ASP A 34 -27.16 7.07 1.18
CA ASP A 34 -27.97 7.00 -0.03
C ASP A 34 -27.14 6.81 -1.32
N TRP A 35 -25.81 6.91 -1.23
CA TRP A 35 -24.96 6.73 -2.39
C TRP A 35 -24.58 5.26 -2.62
N ILE A 36 -24.43 4.88 -3.89
CA ILE A 36 -23.96 3.55 -4.28
C ILE A 36 -22.45 3.62 -4.50
N ILE A 37 -21.69 2.98 -3.62
CA ILE A 37 -20.23 2.91 -3.72
C ILE A 37 -19.82 1.51 -4.18
N THR A 38 -19.25 1.40 -5.36
CA THR A 38 -18.88 0.12 -5.97
C THR A 38 -17.36 -0.01 -6.11
N PRO A 39 -16.68 -0.81 -5.28
CA PRO A 39 -15.28 -1.18 -5.51
C PRO A 39 -15.14 -2.04 -6.75
N VAL A 40 -14.17 -1.72 -7.62
CA VAL A 40 -13.92 -2.44 -8.87
C VAL A 40 -12.45 -2.88 -8.91
N ASP A 41 -12.22 -4.19 -8.82
CA ASP A 41 -10.89 -4.75 -9.04
C ASP A 41 -10.58 -4.79 -10.54
N LEU A 42 -9.82 -3.81 -11.02
CA LEU A 42 -9.46 -3.71 -12.43
C LEU A 42 -8.69 -4.94 -12.91
N GLN A 43 -7.91 -5.55 -12.05
CA GLN A 43 -7.14 -6.73 -12.42
C GLN A 43 -8.04 -7.95 -12.67
N ALA A 44 -9.04 -8.14 -11.83
CA ALA A 44 -10.04 -9.20 -12.06
C ALA A 44 -10.77 -8.98 -13.40
N LEU A 45 -11.09 -7.73 -13.76
CA LEU A 45 -11.69 -7.40 -15.05
C LEU A 45 -10.75 -7.70 -16.22
N LEU A 46 -9.45 -7.49 -16.07
CA LEU A 46 -8.44 -7.69 -17.13
C LEU A 46 -7.92 -9.12 -17.23
N GLU A 47 -8.36 -10.03 -16.36
CA GLU A 47 -7.94 -11.44 -16.38
C GLU A 47 -8.04 -12.10 -17.78
N PRO A 48 -9.09 -11.87 -18.59
CA PRO A 48 -9.23 -12.48 -19.91
C PRO A 48 -8.12 -12.10 -20.91
N ILE A 49 -7.52 -10.93 -20.75
CA ILE A 49 -6.46 -10.42 -21.64
C ILE A 49 -5.06 -10.51 -21.04
N ASP A 50 -4.91 -10.89 -19.76
CA ASP A 50 -3.61 -11.04 -19.11
C ASP A 50 -2.77 -12.11 -19.84
N PRO A 51 -1.61 -11.74 -20.46
CA PRO A 51 -0.81 -12.65 -21.24
C PRO A 51 -0.16 -13.75 -20.38
N VAL A 52 0.16 -13.44 -19.11
CA VAL A 52 0.70 -14.42 -18.16
C VAL A 52 -0.39 -15.44 -17.82
N ASN A 53 -1.60 -14.97 -17.58
CA ASN A 53 -2.75 -15.83 -17.36
C ASN A 53 -3.04 -16.71 -18.58
N ARG A 54 -3.08 -16.13 -19.78
CA ARG A 54 -3.28 -16.89 -21.05
C ARG A 54 -2.22 -17.97 -21.26
N LEU A 55 -0.95 -17.65 -21.04
CA LEU A 55 0.16 -18.60 -21.18
C LEU A 55 0.08 -19.70 -20.11
N THR A 56 -0.12 -19.31 -18.85
CA THR A 56 -0.13 -20.27 -17.73
C THR A 56 -1.40 -21.13 -17.73
N ARG A 57 -2.54 -20.62 -18.18
CA ARG A 57 -3.76 -21.44 -18.39
C ARG A 57 -3.52 -22.57 -19.40
N ARG A 58 -2.78 -22.31 -20.48
CA ARG A 58 -2.42 -23.36 -21.46
C ARG A 58 -1.53 -24.41 -20.81
N LEU A 59 -0.49 -23.99 -20.07
CA LEU A 59 0.46 -24.88 -19.41
C LEU A 59 -0.18 -25.67 -18.26
N THR A 60 -0.91 -24.99 -17.38
CA THR A 60 -1.60 -25.63 -16.24
C THR A 60 -2.75 -26.50 -16.69
N GLY A 61 -3.45 -26.14 -17.76
CA GLY A 61 -4.49 -26.97 -18.37
C GLY A 61 -3.95 -28.30 -18.88
N SER A 62 -2.77 -28.30 -19.51
CA SER A 62 -2.10 -29.52 -19.93
C SER A 62 -1.59 -30.35 -18.75
N LEU A 63 -0.97 -29.70 -17.75
CA LEU A 63 -0.49 -30.35 -16.52
C LEU A 63 -1.64 -30.91 -15.68
N ASN A 64 -2.71 -30.19 -15.53
CA ASN A 64 -3.90 -30.65 -14.78
C ASN A 64 -4.54 -31.89 -15.46
N ARG A 65 -4.56 -31.96 -16.81
CA ARG A 65 -5.01 -33.16 -17.53
C ARG A 65 -4.09 -34.36 -17.27
N LEU A 66 -2.77 -34.12 -17.20
CA LEU A 66 -1.79 -35.18 -16.88
C LEU A 66 -1.87 -35.63 -15.43
N LEU A 67 -2.24 -34.74 -14.51
CA LEU A 67 -2.38 -35.04 -13.07
C LEU A 67 -3.73 -35.70 -12.71
N LEU A 68 -4.78 -35.51 -13.53
CA LEU A 68 -6.12 -36.04 -13.26
C LEU A 68 -6.14 -37.54 -12.94
N PRO A 69 -5.38 -38.42 -13.62
CA PRO A 69 -5.37 -39.86 -13.30
C PRO A 69 -4.65 -40.24 -12.01
N VAL A 70 -3.71 -39.38 -11.56
CA VAL A 70 -2.79 -39.68 -10.44
C VAL A 70 -3.18 -38.89 -9.17
N ALA A 71 -3.72 -37.70 -9.34
CA ALA A 71 -4.08 -36.80 -8.25
C ALA A 71 -5.32 -35.97 -8.61
N PRO A 72 -6.52 -36.52 -8.60
CA PRO A 72 -7.74 -35.86 -9.10
C PRO A 72 -8.15 -34.61 -8.33
N ASN A 73 -7.68 -34.46 -7.09
CA ASN A 73 -7.96 -33.30 -6.22
C ASN A 73 -6.92 -32.17 -6.30
N VAL A 74 -5.85 -32.34 -7.09
CA VAL A 74 -4.81 -31.33 -7.27
C VAL A 74 -5.09 -30.54 -8.54
N LYS A 75 -5.51 -29.28 -8.38
CA LYS A 75 -5.65 -28.33 -9.49
C LYS A 75 -4.59 -27.25 -9.33
N LEU A 76 -3.71 -27.12 -10.30
CA LEU A 76 -2.75 -26.01 -10.39
C LEU A 76 -3.48 -24.79 -10.95
N PRO A 77 -3.59 -23.68 -10.20
CA PRO A 77 -4.20 -22.47 -10.72
C PRO A 77 -3.28 -21.81 -11.76
N PRO A 78 -3.83 -21.12 -12.76
CA PRO A 78 -3.03 -20.28 -13.65
C PRO A 78 -2.42 -19.13 -12.86
N TRP A 79 -1.22 -18.70 -13.26
CA TRP A 79 -0.55 -17.54 -12.70
C TRP A 79 -1.00 -16.27 -13.43
N GLN A 80 -1.03 -15.16 -12.69
CA GLN A 80 -1.27 -13.83 -13.23
C GLN A 80 0.03 -13.00 -13.14
N ALA A 81 0.12 -11.93 -13.92
CA ALA A 81 1.27 -11.01 -13.85
C ALA A 81 1.50 -10.47 -12.43
N GLN A 82 0.41 -10.27 -11.68
CA GLN A 82 0.43 -9.88 -10.27
C GLN A 82 1.08 -10.91 -9.35
N ASP A 83 0.90 -12.19 -9.60
CA ASP A 83 1.48 -13.24 -8.76
C ASP A 83 3.00 -13.20 -8.83
N ILE A 84 3.54 -12.86 -10.02
CA ILE A 84 4.98 -12.64 -10.21
C ILE A 84 5.43 -11.43 -9.39
N TYR A 85 4.73 -10.31 -9.49
CA TYR A 85 5.03 -9.09 -8.73
C TYR A 85 4.93 -9.34 -7.21
N ASN A 86 3.83 -9.92 -6.75
CA ASN A 86 3.62 -10.24 -5.34
C ASN A 86 4.65 -11.27 -4.82
N SER A 87 5.07 -12.24 -5.66
CA SER A 87 6.13 -13.20 -5.31
C SER A 87 7.49 -12.51 -5.16
N ALA A 88 7.82 -11.56 -6.05
CA ALA A 88 9.03 -10.77 -5.94
C ALA A 88 9.04 -9.91 -4.66
N LEU A 89 7.90 -9.27 -4.33
CA LEU A 89 7.72 -8.54 -3.08
C LEU A 89 7.88 -9.43 -1.83
N LYS A 90 7.26 -10.62 -1.84
CA LYS A 90 7.36 -11.60 -0.74
C LYS A 90 8.80 -12.08 -0.51
N ARG A 91 9.57 -12.26 -1.60
CA ARG A 91 10.99 -12.69 -1.53
C ARG A 91 11.93 -11.54 -1.21
N GLY A 92 11.47 -10.28 -1.24
CA GLY A 92 12.31 -9.08 -1.06
C GLY A 92 13.29 -8.86 -2.22
N THR A 93 13.05 -9.47 -3.38
CA THR A 93 13.88 -9.35 -4.59
C THR A 93 13.24 -8.38 -5.58
N THR A 94 13.24 -7.10 -5.22
CA THR A 94 12.67 -6.04 -6.05
C THR A 94 13.71 -5.33 -6.92
N ARG A 95 14.97 -5.78 -6.85
CA ARG A 95 16.06 -5.28 -7.69
C ARG A 95 15.74 -5.48 -9.17
N GLY A 96 15.69 -4.38 -9.93
CA GLY A 96 15.37 -4.43 -11.37
C GLY A 96 13.88 -4.25 -11.71
N LEU A 97 12.95 -4.23 -10.74
CA LEU A 97 11.53 -3.95 -11.02
C LEU A 97 11.33 -2.58 -11.69
N GLY A 98 12.20 -1.60 -11.41
CA GLY A 98 12.17 -0.30 -12.10
C GLY A 98 12.41 -0.41 -13.63
N ALA A 99 13.17 -1.42 -14.08
CA ALA A 99 13.38 -1.67 -15.49
C ALA A 99 12.19 -2.37 -16.18
N ILE A 100 11.30 -2.99 -15.38
CA ILE A 100 10.09 -3.66 -15.89
C ILE A 100 8.94 -2.66 -16.08
N LEU A 101 8.96 -1.52 -15.37
CA LEU A 101 7.91 -0.49 -15.49
C LEU A 101 7.68 -0.01 -16.92
N PRO A 102 8.69 0.35 -17.74
CA PRO A 102 8.48 0.73 -19.14
C PRO A 102 7.85 -0.40 -19.98
N ILE A 103 8.19 -1.66 -19.67
CA ILE A 103 7.61 -2.82 -20.33
C ILE A 103 6.13 -2.95 -19.96
N LEU A 104 5.79 -2.78 -18.70
CA LEU A 104 4.40 -2.76 -18.23
C LEU A 104 3.61 -1.63 -18.88
N GLN A 105 4.15 -0.41 -18.92
CA GLN A 105 3.53 0.72 -19.60
C GLN A 105 3.37 0.46 -21.10
N GLY A 106 4.36 -0.14 -21.75
CA GLY A 106 4.29 -0.57 -23.14
C GLY A 106 3.20 -1.62 -23.37
N PHE A 107 3.03 -2.55 -22.43
CA PHE A 107 1.95 -3.52 -22.45
C PHE A 107 0.59 -2.85 -22.33
N VAL A 108 0.37 -1.97 -21.36
CA VAL A 108 -0.90 -1.25 -21.20
C VAL A 108 -1.25 -0.49 -22.48
N ARG A 109 -0.28 0.22 -23.09
CA ARG A 109 -0.48 0.93 -24.35
C ARG A 109 -0.83 -0.02 -25.52
N ARG A 110 -0.17 -1.20 -25.59
CA ARG A 110 -0.39 -2.19 -26.66
C ARG A 110 -1.78 -2.82 -26.60
N TYR A 111 -2.32 -3.00 -25.38
CA TYR A 111 -3.63 -3.59 -25.12
C TYR A 111 -4.69 -2.54 -24.77
N GLN A 112 -4.40 -1.26 -24.99
CA GLN A 112 -5.32 -0.17 -24.68
C GLN A 112 -6.71 -0.37 -25.33
N PRO A 113 -6.85 -0.71 -26.64
CA PRO A 113 -8.17 -0.89 -27.24
C PRO A 113 -8.99 -2.00 -26.59
N GLU A 114 -8.34 -3.12 -26.25
CA GLU A 114 -9.01 -4.27 -25.59
C GLU A 114 -9.43 -3.93 -24.17
N ILE A 115 -8.60 -3.19 -23.43
CA ILE A 115 -8.92 -2.74 -22.06
C ILE A 115 -10.09 -1.74 -22.12
N GLU A 116 -10.04 -0.78 -23.05
CA GLU A 116 -11.12 0.19 -23.25
C GLU A 116 -12.44 -0.52 -23.56
N GLN A 117 -12.42 -1.52 -24.46
CA GLN A 117 -13.62 -2.28 -24.81
C GLN A 117 -14.21 -3.02 -23.60
N ILE A 118 -13.38 -3.68 -22.78
CA ILE A 118 -13.82 -4.37 -21.56
C ILE A 118 -14.51 -3.40 -20.60
N LEU A 119 -13.96 -2.21 -20.41
CA LEU A 119 -14.52 -1.19 -19.54
C LEU A 119 -15.83 -0.61 -20.08
N VAL A 120 -15.87 -0.32 -21.38
CA VAL A 120 -17.09 0.17 -22.05
C VAL A 120 -18.21 -0.87 -22.00
N ASP A 121 -17.90 -2.14 -22.26
CA ASP A 121 -18.88 -3.24 -22.21
C ASP A 121 -19.43 -3.41 -20.78
N ARG A 122 -18.57 -3.29 -19.77
CA ARG A 122 -18.99 -3.28 -18.37
C ARG A 122 -19.99 -2.16 -18.08
N TRP A 123 -19.72 -0.93 -18.50
CA TRP A 123 -20.62 0.21 -18.26
C TRP A 123 -21.89 0.19 -19.10
N ARG A 124 -21.88 -0.53 -20.23
CA ARG A 124 -23.07 -0.76 -21.07
C ARG A 124 -23.95 -1.91 -20.55
N ASP A 125 -23.43 -2.74 -19.67
CA ASP A 125 -24.21 -3.83 -19.06
C ASP A 125 -25.33 -3.23 -18.20
N PRO A 126 -26.61 -3.53 -18.47
CA PRO A 126 -27.75 -3.04 -17.70
C PRO A 126 -27.68 -3.42 -16.19
N ALA A 127 -26.93 -4.48 -15.83
CA ALA A 127 -26.71 -4.87 -14.45
C ALA A 127 -25.70 -3.95 -13.71
N THR A 128 -24.93 -3.15 -14.43
CA THR A 128 -23.97 -2.20 -13.87
C THR A 128 -24.61 -0.81 -13.77
N PRO A 129 -24.81 -0.27 -12.55
CA PRO A 129 -25.30 1.10 -12.39
C PRO A 129 -24.36 2.08 -13.07
N ARG A 130 -24.94 3.04 -13.85
CA ARG A 130 -24.13 4.09 -14.48
C ARG A 130 -23.47 4.95 -13.41
N PRO A 131 -22.12 5.10 -13.41
CA PRO A 131 -21.45 5.93 -12.43
C PRO A 131 -21.66 7.42 -12.68
N ASP A 132 -21.75 8.21 -11.63
CA ASP A 132 -21.62 9.68 -11.65
C ASP A 132 -20.16 10.10 -11.55
N LEU A 133 -19.33 9.26 -10.91
CA LEU A 133 -17.90 9.47 -10.72
C LEU A 133 -17.15 8.14 -10.82
N VAL A 134 -16.07 8.14 -11.58
CA VAL A 134 -15.06 7.09 -11.56
C VAL A 134 -13.85 7.63 -10.78
N LEU A 135 -13.51 6.94 -9.68
CA LEU A 135 -12.39 7.26 -8.82
C LEU A 135 -11.31 6.20 -8.96
N SER A 136 -10.11 6.58 -9.33
CA SER A 136 -8.95 5.69 -9.44
C SER A 136 -8.02 5.83 -8.25
N VAL A 137 -7.62 4.71 -7.66
CA VAL A 137 -6.55 4.64 -6.65
C VAL A 137 -5.36 3.80 -7.16
N ILE A 138 -5.19 3.69 -8.49
CA ILE A 138 -4.17 2.88 -9.14
C ILE A 138 -3.36 3.65 -10.17
N PRO A 139 -2.05 3.37 -10.31
CA PRO A 139 -1.19 4.00 -11.31
C PRO A 139 -1.27 3.28 -12.68
N ASN A 140 -0.68 3.88 -13.70
CA ASN A 140 -0.46 3.35 -15.06
C ASN A 140 -1.70 3.10 -15.93
N PHE A 141 -2.90 3.01 -15.34
CA PHE A 141 -4.13 2.70 -16.05
C PHE A 141 -5.08 3.90 -16.18
N ASN A 142 -4.70 5.06 -15.66
CA ASN A 142 -5.57 6.23 -15.65
C ASN A 142 -5.93 6.69 -17.06
N ARG A 143 -4.98 6.66 -18.01
CA ARG A 143 -5.22 7.02 -19.40
C ARG A 143 -6.28 6.13 -20.05
N VAL A 144 -6.10 4.81 -19.96
CA VAL A 144 -7.01 3.86 -20.61
C VAL A 144 -8.39 3.88 -19.97
N MET A 145 -8.49 4.01 -18.64
CA MET A 145 -9.77 4.14 -17.95
C MET A 145 -10.48 5.43 -18.32
N PHE A 146 -9.75 6.54 -18.41
CA PHE A 146 -10.29 7.82 -18.83
C PHE A 146 -10.80 7.77 -20.28
N CYS A 147 -10.03 7.23 -21.22
CA CYS A 147 -10.44 7.08 -22.62
C CYS A 147 -11.69 6.21 -22.76
N ALA A 148 -11.72 5.07 -22.05
CA ALA A 148 -12.91 4.21 -22.02
C ALA A 148 -14.15 4.93 -21.48
N LEU A 149 -13.97 5.71 -20.39
CA LEU A 149 -15.06 6.48 -19.80
C LEU A 149 -15.60 7.54 -20.78
N ARG A 150 -14.71 8.26 -21.49
CA ARG A 150 -15.12 9.24 -22.52
C ARG A 150 -15.80 8.59 -23.72
N ALA A 151 -15.40 7.37 -24.10
CA ALA A 151 -16.08 6.59 -25.14
C ALA A 151 -17.46 6.09 -24.70
N PHE A 152 -17.67 5.86 -23.41
CA PHE A 152 -18.96 5.50 -22.85
C PHE A 152 -19.87 6.71 -22.63
N ALA A 153 -19.36 7.73 -21.90
CA ALA A 153 -20.10 8.95 -21.57
C ALA A 153 -19.15 10.09 -21.23
N ALA A 154 -19.28 11.21 -21.93
CA ALA A 154 -18.38 12.36 -21.80
C ALA A 154 -18.60 13.17 -20.51
N ASP A 155 -19.79 13.10 -19.93
CA ASP A 155 -20.24 13.90 -18.79
C ASP A 155 -19.88 13.30 -17.41
N ILE A 156 -19.39 12.05 -17.35
CA ILE A 156 -19.02 11.40 -16.09
C ILE A 156 -17.67 11.94 -15.58
N ALA A 157 -17.64 12.36 -14.32
CA ALA A 157 -16.42 12.84 -13.69
C ALA A 157 -15.37 11.72 -13.51
N TYR A 158 -14.09 12.07 -13.66
CA TYR A 158 -12.97 11.18 -13.41
C TYR A 158 -11.98 11.81 -12.43
N ALA A 159 -11.63 11.10 -11.38
CA ALA A 159 -10.67 11.56 -10.39
C ALA A 159 -9.63 10.48 -10.07
N THR A 160 -8.40 10.91 -9.80
CA THR A 160 -7.29 10.04 -9.38
C THR A 160 -6.82 10.46 -8.00
N VAL A 161 -6.85 9.53 -7.04
CA VAL A 161 -6.23 9.68 -5.72
C VAL A 161 -4.86 9.02 -5.78
N ILE A 162 -3.80 9.80 -5.68
CA ILE A 162 -2.44 9.28 -5.67
C ILE A 162 -2.19 8.58 -4.33
N THR A 163 -1.92 7.28 -4.36
CA THR A 163 -1.60 6.48 -3.17
C THR A 163 -0.10 6.30 -2.94
N ASP A 164 0.74 6.92 -3.78
CA ASP A 164 2.18 7.14 -3.57
C ASP A 164 2.43 8.59 -3.14
N MET A 165 3.55 8.87 -2.48
CA MET A 165 3.87 10.22 -2.01
C MET A 165 4.28 11.17 -3.14
N VAL A 166 4.58 10.65 -4.32
CA VAL A 166 4.96 11.40 -5.53
C VAL A 166 4.61 10.60 -6.77
N ASP A 167 4.54 11.28 -7.92
CA ASP A 167 4.54 10.64 -9.23
C ASP A 167 5.98 10.26 -9.62
N TYR A 168 6.34 8.97 -9.48
CA TYR A 168 7.65 8.46 -9.85
C TYR A 168 7.58 6.97 -10.23
N PRO A 169 8.11 6.58 -11.42
CA PRO A 169 8.67 7.46 -12.46
C PRO A 169 7.60 8.38 -13.09
N PRO A 170 8.01 9.39 -13.89
CA PRO A 170 7.06 10.29 -14.56
C PRO A 170 5.99 9.53 -15.34
N HIS A 171 4.77 10.04 -15.31
CA HIS A 171 3.58 9.44 -15.93
C HIS A 171 3.16 8.09 -15.31
N PHE A 172 3.52 7.85 -14.06
CA PHE A 172 3.02 6.70 -13.31
C PHE A 172 1.58 6.94 -12.85
N TRP A 173 1.30 8.17 -12.38
CA TRP A 173 -0.01 8.65 -11.94
C TRP A 173 -0.59 9.77 -12.80
N MET A 174 0.29 10.69 -13.25
CA MET A 174 -0.08 11.93 -13.91
C MET A 174 0.04 11.77 -15.40
N GLU A 175 -1.08 11.85 -16.11
CA GLU A 175 -1.16 11.74 -17.56
C GLU A 175 -1.93 12.94 -18.14
N ASP A 176 -1.61 13.33 -19.38
CA ASP A 176 -2.23 14.47 -20.08
C ASP A 176 -3.68 14.15 -20.45
N GLN A 177 -4.59 14.44 -19.51
CA GLN A 177 -6.02 14.22 -19.65
C GLN A 177 -6.81 15.08 -18.65
N ASP A 178 -8.08 15.34 -18.95
CA ASP A 178 -8.97 16.16 -18.12
C ASP A 178 -9.50 15.38 -16.91
N GLN A 179 -8.68 15.28 -15.85
CA GLN A 179 -9.02 14.59 -14.60
C GLN A 179 -8.79 15.47 -13.37
N VAL A 180 -9.45 15.11 -12.29
CA VAL A 180 -9.17 15.66 -10.96
C VAL A 180 -8.02 14.87 -10.35
N MET A 181 -7.02 15.58 -9.80
CA MET A 181 -5.88 15.00 -9.11
C MET A 181 -5.97 15.27 -7.60
N ILE A 182 -6.02 14.22 -6.78
CA ILE A 182 -6.02 14.30 -5.32
C ILE A 182 -4.65 13.85 -4.84
N CYS A 183 -3.89 14.79 -4.26
CA CYS A 183 -2.49 14.65 -3.92
C CYS A 183 -2.31 14.66 -2.39
N GLY A 184 -1.83 13.57 -1.81
CA GLY A 184 -1.58 13.45 -0.37
C GLY A 184 -0.27 14.08 0.10
N THR A 185 0.47 14.80 -0.76
CA THR A 185 1.70 15.50 -0.39
C THR A 185 1.87 16.78 -1.19
N PRO A 186 2.47 17.85 -0.61
CA PRO A 186 2.80 19.08 -1.35
C PRO A 186 3.70 18.81 -2.56
N LYS A 187 4.58 17.80 -2.48
CA LYS A 187 5.48 17.42 -3.57
C LYS A 187 4.71 16.85 -4.76
N ALA A 188 3.72 15.99 -4.53
CA ALA A 188 2.84 15.47 -5.58
C ALA A 188 1.99 16.59 -6.21
N ALA A 189 1.41 17.48 -5.40
CA ALA A 189 0.63 18.61 -5.90
C ALA A 189 1.51 19.55 -6.75
N LYS A 190 2.75 19.82 -6.32
CA LYS A 190 3.73 20.59 -7.11
C LYS A 190 4.08 19.89 -8.43
N GLN A 191 4.21 18.56 -8.43
CA GLN A 191 4.43 17.79 -9.65
C GLN A 191 3.23 17.92 -10.59
N ALA A 192 1.99 17.78 -10.09
CA ALA A 192 0.77 17.92 -10.89
C ALA A 192 0.71 19.31 -11.57
N ARG A 193 0.97 20.38 -10.81
CA ARG A 193 1.05 21.76 -11.38
C ARG A 193 2.16 21.89 -12.42
N ALA A 194 3.32 21.30 -12.18
CA ALA A 194 4.47 21.38 -13.08
C ALA A 194 4.28 20.63 -14.40
N THR A 195 3.35 19.69 -14.50
CA THR A 195 3.03 19.02 -15.78
C THR A 195 2.37 19.95 -16.79
N GLY A 196 1.64 20.96 -16.33
CA GLY A 196 0.78 21.79 -17.16
C GLY A 196 -0.45 21.07 -17.75
N PHE A 197 -0.71 19.83 -17.33
CA PHE A 197 -1.84 19.03 -17.81
C PHE A 197 -3.17 19.43 -17.18
N TYR A 198 -3.13 19.95 -15.95
CA TYR A 198 -4.32 20.21 -15.14
C TYR A 198 -4.46 21.70 -14.84
N VAL A 199 -5.70 22.19 -14.88
CA VAL A 199 -6.03 23.51 -14.35
C VAL A 199 -6.02 23.48 -12.82
N GLU A 200 -5.76 24.62 -12.16
CA GLU A 200 -5.53 24.67 -10.71
C GLU A 200 -6.72 24.15 -9.88
N ASP A 201 -7.94 24.40 -10.34
CA ASP A 201 -9.17 23.94 -9.69
C ASP A 201 -9.41 22.42 -9.79
N LYS A 202 -8.56 21.69 -10.52
CA LYS A 202 -8.54 20.21 -10.59
C LYS A 202 -7.40 19.57 -9.82
N ILE A 203 -6.59 20.35 -9.11
CA ILE A 203 -5.50 19.83 -8.28
C ILE A 203 -5.85 20.07 -6.82
N PHE A 204 -6.16 18.98 -6.11
CA PHE A 204 -6.49 19.02 -4.69
C PHE A 204 -5.32 18.50 -3.88
N GLU A 205 -4.77 19.35 -3.02
CA GLU A 205 -3.78 18.95 -2.02
C GLU A 205 -4.53 18.65 -0.72
N VAL A 206 -4.42 17.42 -0.25
CA VAL A 206 -5.02 16.96 1.02
C VAL A 206 -3.94 16.76 2.06
N SER A 207 -4.32 16.70 3.33
CA SER A 207 -3.43 16.74 4.48
C SER A 207 -2.52 15.50 4.66
N GLY A 208 -2.62 14.49 3.78
CA GLY A 208 -1.78 13.30 3.85
C GLY A 208 -2.25 12.17 2.92
N MET A 209 -1.70 10.98 3.15
CA MET A 209 -2.13 9.78 2.46
C MET A 209 -3.43 9.25 3.04
N ILE A 210 -4.23 8.55 2.23
CA ILE A 210 -5.49 7.95 2.69
C ILE A 210 -5.21 6.85 3.71
N LEU A 211 -5.69 7.04 4.95
CA LEU A 211 -5.58 6.09 6.04
C LEU A 211 -6.95 5.51 6.37
N LYS A 212 -6.95 4.28 6.91
CA LYS A 212 -8.16 3.64 7.40
C LYS A 212 -8.71 4.37 8.65
N ASP A 213 -10.00 4.36 8.80
CA ASP A 213 -10.72 4.95 9.93
C ASP A 213 -10.19 4.50 11.32
N ALA A 214 -9.67 3.29 11.44
CA ALA A 214 -9.07 2.77 12.67
C ALA A 214 -7.89 3.63 13.20
N PHE A 215 -7.19 4.37 12.33
CA PHE A 215 -6.08 5.25 12.74
C PHE A 215 -6.56 6.56 13.37
N TYR A 216 -7.80 6.96 13.12
CA TYR A 216 -8.40 8.18 13.64
C TYR A 216 -9.22 7.96 14.93
N ARG A 217 -9.59 6.70 15.20
CA ARG A 217 -10.38 6.36 16.38
C ARG A 217 -9.51 6.30 17.63
N PRO A 218 -10.05 6.64 18.82
CA PRO A 218 -9.35 6.39 20.09
C PRO A 218 -9.12 4.88 20.30
N ALA A 219 -8.21 4.56 21.23
CA ALA A 219 -8.00 3.18 21.64
C ALA A 219 -9.32 2.53 22.08
N GLN A 220 -9.59 1.33 21.60
CA GLN A 220 -10.81 0.62 21.95
C GLN A 220 -10.67 -0.04 23.34
N PRO A 221 -11.71 -0.06 24.16
CA PRO A 221 -11.71 -0.82 25.40
C PRO A 221 -11.40 -2.32 25.10
N GLY A 222 -10.50 -2.91 25.88
CA GLY A 222 -10.05 -4.30 25.64
C GLY A 222 -9.04 -4.48 24.51
N GLY A 223 -8.54 -3.39 23.91
CA GLY A 223 -7.46 -3.44 22.94
C GLY A 223 -6.13 -3.95 23.54
N PRO A 224 -5.10 -4.21 22.68
CA PRO A 224 -3.82 -4.72 23.12
C PRO A 224 -3.11 -3.73 24.07
N THR A 225 -2.49 -4.25 25.11
CA THR A 225 -1.59 -3.52 26.00
C THR A 225 -0.24 -4.23 26.05
N ARG A 226 0.86 -3.52 26.35
CA ARG A 226 2.19 -4.14 26.46
C ARG A 226 2.16 -5.31 27.45
N ALA A 227 1.58 -5.10 28.64
CA ALA A 227 1.45 -6.16 29.66
C ALA A 227 0.61 -7.35 29.17
N GLY A 228 -0.52 -7.11 28.51
CA GLY A 228 -1.36 -8.16 27.91
C GLY A 228 -0.67 -8.96 26.82
N LEU A 229 0.35 -8.37 26.16
CA LEU A 229 1.18 -9.03 25.17
C LEU A 229 2.45 -9.69 25.78
N GLY A 230 2.59 -9.70 27.11
CA GLY A 230 3.78 -10.23 27.78
C GLY A 230 5.03 -9.35 27.59
N LEU A 231 4.85 -8.06 27.29
CA LEU A 231 5.92 -7.08 27.09
C LEU A 231 6.02 -6.17 28.33
N ALA A 232 7.22 -5.84 28.74
CA ALA A 232 7.47 -4.94 29.87
C ALA A 232 7.03 -3.50 29.50
N PRO A 233 6.31 -2.80 30.39
CA PRO A 233 5.75 -1.47 30.07
C PRO A 233 6.80 -0.37 29.92
N ASP A 234 7.94 -0.50 30.61
CA ASP A 234 9.04 0.45 30.69
C ASP A 234 10.16 0.25 29.65
N ARG A 235 10.10 -0.84 28.87
CA ARG A 235 11.11 -1.14 27.86
C ARG A 235 10.73 -0.57 26.49
N PRO A 236 11.70 -0.04 25.70
CA PRO A 236 11.44 0.41 24.34
C PRO A 236 10.83 -0.70 23.48
N THR A 237 9.74 -0.38 22.80
CA THR A 237 8.96 -1.33 22.01
C THR A 237 8.92 -0.94 20.53
N ALA A 238 9.49 -1.78 19.67
CA ALA A 238 9.42 -1.63 18.24
C ALA A 238 8.20 -2.34 17.65
N LEU A 239 7.45 -1.69 16.75
CA LEU A 239 6.53 -2.39 15.85
C LEU A 239 7.27 -2.75 14.56
N ILE A 240 7.36 -4.03 14.24
CA ILE A 240 8.03 -4.52 13.03
C ILE A 240 6.96 -4.99 12.04
N MET A 241 6.88 -4.34 10.85
CA MET A 241 5.87 -4.68 9.84
C MET A 241 6.40 -4.55 8.42
N PHE A 242 6.26 -5.61 7.62
CA PHE A 242 6.64 -5.69 6.22
C PHE A 242 5.44 -5.98 5.30
N GLY A 243 4.34 -5.21 5.51
CA GLY A 243 3.08 -5.38 4.79
C GLY A 243 2.32 -6.65 5.17
N GLY A 244 1.20 -6.92 4.48
CA GLY A 244 0.27 -8.01 4.85
C GLY A 244 0.80 -9.43 4.69
N ASN A 245 1.95 -9.61 4.02
CA ASN A 245 2.57 -10.93 3.85
C ASN A 245 3.76 -11.17 4.79
N GLY A 246 4.17 -10.17 5.59
CA GLY A 246 5.35 -10.24 6.45
C GLY A 246 6.65 -10.52 5.67
N SER A 247 7.79 -10.43 6.35
CA SER A 247 9.09 -10.79 5.77
C SER A 247 9.89 -11.62 6.77
N PHE A 248 9.96 -12.93 6.57
CA PHE A 248 10.70 -13.83 7.46
C PHE A 248 12.16 -13.39 7.62
N ARG A 249 12.86 -13.20 6.50
CA ARG A 249 14.30 -12.88 6.50
C ARG A 249 14.60 -11.52 7.15
N ALA A 250 13.86 -10.48 6.80
CA ALA A 250 14.08 -9.16 7.36
C ALA A 250 13.80 -9.15 8.88
N THR A 251 12.68 -9.73 9.29
CA THR A 251 12.29 -9.82 10.71
C THR A 251 13.33 -10.56 11.54
N GLN A 252 13.78 -11.75 11.11
CA GLN A 252 14.82 -12.51 11.83
C GLN A 252 16.14 -11.74 11.91
N THR A 253 16.50 -11.00 10.83
CA THR A 253 17.69 -10.15 10.85
C THR A 253 17.56 -9.05 11.89
N ILE A 254 16.43 -8.34 11.94
CA ILE A 254 16.17 -7.24 12.87
C ILE A 254 16.26 -7.74 14.32
N LEU A 255 15.51 -8.78 14.64
CA LEU A 255 15.48 -9.33 16.00
C LEU A 255 16.86 -9.82 16.45
N GLY A 256 17.59 -10.51 15.56
CA GLY A 256 18.95 -10.97 15.86
C GLY A 256 19.96 -9.83 16.06
N GLN A 257 19.79 -8.67 15.38
CA GLN A 257 20.63 -7.50 15.62
C GLN A 257 20.33 -6.85 16.98
N PHE A 258 19.06 -6.77 17.39
CA PHE A 258 18.69 -6.22 18.70
C PHE A 258 19.22 -7.08 19.85
N GLU A 259 19.12 -8.40 19.74
CA GLU A 259 19.66 -9.34 20.73
C GLU A 259 21.17 -9.22 20.84
N LYS A 260 21.90 -9.29 19.71
CA LYS A 260 23.36 -9.19 19.70
C LYS A 260 23.87 -7.87 20.27
N ALA A 261 23.14 -6.79 20.06
CA ALA A 261 23.53 -5.46 20.55
C ALA A 261 23.09 -5.20 22.01
N GLY A 262 22.34 -6.10 22.64
CA GLY A 262 21.90 -5.96 24.03
C GLY A 262 21.09 -4.70 24.31
N LEU A 263 20.34 -4.18 23.30
CA LEU A 263 19.65 -2.89 23.40
C LEU A 263 18.43 -2.87 24.31
N GLY A 264 18.00 -4.02 24.80
CA GLY A 264 16.80 -4.13 25.62
C GLY A 264 15.49 -3.80 24.88
N ILE A 265 15.53 -3.64 23.56
CA ILE A 265 14.35 -3.38 22.74
C ILE A 265 13.51 -4.64 22.64
N GLN A 266 12.23 -4.51 22.96
CA GLN A 266 11.24 -5.55 22.72
C GLN A 266 10.44 -5.24 21.44
N SER A 267 9.72 -6.24 20.92
CA SER A 267 9.14 -6.12 19.58
C SER A 267 7.73 -6.68 19.50
N ILE A 268 6.85 -5.93 18.85
CA ILE A 268 5.58 -6.43 18.33
C ILE A 268 5.81 -6.70 16.83
N VAL A 269 5.63 -7.94 16.39
CA VAL A 269 5.92 -8.34 15.01
C VAL A 269 4.63 -8.65 14.28
N MET A 270 4.27 -7.79 13.32
CA MET A 270 3.11 -8.01 12.44
C MET A 270 3.48 -9.03 11.36
N CYS A 271 3.18 -10.30 11.61
CA CYS A 271 3.49 -11.41 10.72
C CYS A 271 2.56 -11.47 9.49
N GLY A 272 1.38 -10.84 9.58
CA GLY A 272 0.38 -10.88 8.53
C GLY A 272 -0.03 -12.33 8.20
N LYS A 273 -0.10 -12.66 6.91
CA LYS A 273 -0.46 -14.01 6.42
C LYS A 273 0.71 -15.02 6.48
N ASN A 274 1.86 -14.65 7.04
CA ASN A 274 3.05 -15.52 7.12
C ASN A 274 3.01 -16.38 8.38
N THR A 275 2.34 -17.53 8.31
CA THR A 275 2.22 -18.48 9.43
C THR A 275 3.58 -19.03 9.87
N ARG A 276 4.50 -19.30 8.93
CA ARG A 276 5.87 -19.73 9.24
C ARG A 276 6.62 -18.71 10.10
N LEU A 277 6.47 -17.41 9.81
CA LEU A 277 7.06 -16.36 10.63
C LEU A 277 6.41 -16.32 12.00
N LEU A 278 5.08 -16.36 12.06
CA LEU A 278 4.31 -16.40 13.30
C LEU A 278 4.78 -17.51 14.22
N ASP A 279 4.83 -18.75 13.70
CA ASP A 279 5.22 -19.93 14.46
C ASP A 279 6.68 -19.86 14.95
N SER A 280 7.58 -19.30 14.16
CA SER A 280 8.99 -19.17 14.52
C SER A 280 9.29 -18.18 15.65
N LEU A 281 8.29 -17.37 16.05
CA LEU A 281 8.45 -16.29 17.03
C LEU A 281 7.64 -16.52 18.32
N LYS A 282 6.82 -17.55 18.40
CA LYS A 282 5.89 -17.79 19.54
C LYS A 282 6.59 -17.79 20.90
N ASP A 283 7.76 -18.43 20.97
CA ASP A 283 8.48 -18.62 22.24
C ASP A 283 9.70 -17.68 22.36
N ARG A 284 9.78 -16.63 21.49
CA ARG A 284 10.94 -15.74 21.50
C ARG A 284 10.81 -14.69 22.60
N PRO A 285 11.74 -14.62 23.57
CA PRO A 285 11.67 -13.64 24.65
C PRO A 285 11.64 -12.20 24.15
N GLY A 286 10.80 -11.35 24.76
CA GLY A 286 10.68 -9.93 24.37
C GLY A 286 10.11 -9.69 22.98
N CYS A 287 9.46 -10.70 22.38
CA CYS A 287 8.84 -10.61 21.08
C CYS A 287 7.39 -11.12 21.15
N HIS A 288 6.45 -10.31 20.67
CA HIS A 288 5.06 -10.72 20.52
C HIS A 288 4.69 -10.77 19.04
N PRO A 289 4.53 -11.98 18.46
CA PRO A 289 4.12 -12.12 17.08
C PRO A 289 2.60 -12.00 16.93
N VAL A 290 2.16 -11.22 15.91
CA VAL A 290 0.74 -10.99 15.59
C VAL A 290 0.48 -11.48 14.16
N GLY A 291 -0.52 -12.33 14.00
CA GLY A 291 -0.99 -12.79 12.68
C GLY A 291 -1.64 -11.67 11.84
N PHE A 292 -2.46 -12.06 10.89
CA PHE A 292 -3.22 -11.07 10.11
C PHE A 292 -4.36 -10.49 10.94
N VAL A 293 -4.35 -9.18 11.13
CA VAL A 293 -5.37 -8.42 11.88
C VAL A 293 -5.80 -7.17 11.13
N ASN A 294 -6.97 -6.63 11.45
CA ASN A 294 -7.48 -5.40 10.87
C ASN A 294 -7.23 -4.16 11.76
N ASN A 295 -6.83 -4.36 13.01
CA ASN A 295 -6.62 -3.32 14.01
C ASN A 295 -5.14 -2.98 14.26
N VAL A 296 -4.35 -2.87 13.19
CA VAL A 296 -2.92 -2.49 13.26
C VAL A 296 -2.68 -1.20 14.03
N ALA A 297 -3.62 -0.25 13.94
CA ALA A 297 -3.57 1.02 14.67
C ALA A 297 -3.41 0.83 16.19
N ASP A 298 -4.07 -0.18 16.77
CA ASP A 298 -4.00 -0.44 18.21
C ASP A 298 -2.62 -0.92 18.64
N TYR A 299 -1.94 -1.72 17.81
CA TYR A 299 -0.57 -2.16 18.05
C TYR A 299 0.44 -1.02 17.83
N MET A 300 0.23 -0.13 16.84
CA MET A 300 1.06 1.06 16.66
C MET A 300 0.97 1.99 17.87
N ARG A 301 -0.20 2.12 18.47
CA ARG A 301 -0.47 3.00 19.62
C ARG A 301 0.35 2.64 20.85
N ILE A 302 0.66 1.36 21.03
CA ILE A 302 1.46 0.85 22.15
C ILE A 302 2.94 0.66 21.82
N ALA A 303 3.35 0.91 20.57
CA ALA A 303 4.74 0.90 20.14
C ALA A 303 5.39 2.28 20.35
N ASP A 304 6.70 2.31 20.51
CA ASP A 304 7.47 3.54 20.59
C ASP A 304 7.96 4.02 19.24
N PHE A 305 8.28 3.07 18.34
CA PHE A 305 8.74 3.35 16.99
C PHE A 305 8.42 2.17 16.04
N PHE A 306 8.46 2.47 14.76
CA PHE A 306 8.14 1.53 13.68
C PHE A 306 9.41 1.10 12.93
N ILE A 307 9.45 -0.17 12.50
CA ILE A 307 10.49 -0.70 11.59
C ILE A 307 9.82 -1.40 10.41
N GLY A 308 10.17 -0.98 9.20
CA GLY A 308 9.60 -1.60 8.00
C GLY A 308 10.25 -1.14 6.70
N LYS A 309 9.58 -1.47 5.59
CA LYS A 309 9.93 -0.94 4.29
C LYS A 309 9.41 0.50 4.14
N PRO A 310 10.00 1.32 3.24
CA PRO A 310 9.55 2.70 3.03
C PRO A 310 8.27 2.81 2.18
N GLY A 311 7.27 1.94 2.41
CA GLY A 311 5.99 2.00 1.73
C GLY A 311 5.14 3.20 2.18
N PRO A 312 4.44 3.92 1.27
CA PRO A 312 3.73 5.16 1.60
C PRO A 312 2.67 4.96 2.68
N GLY A 313 1.86 3.90 2.59
CA GLY A 313 0.81 3.62 3.56
C GLY A 313 1.36 3.39 4.96
N SER A 314 2.27 2.42 5.14
CA SER A 314 2.83 2.08 6.46
C SER A 314 3.58 3.24 7.11
N LEU A 315 4.29 4.05 6.32
CA LEU A 315 4.98 5.25 6.83
C LEU A 315 3.98 6.29 7.31
N SER A 316 2.95 6.56 6.51
CA SER A 316 1.92 7.53 6.88
C SER A 316 1.12 7.07 8.10
N GLU A 317 0.82 5.78 8.20
CA GLU A 317 0.20 5.17 9.39
C GLU A 317 1.07 5.37 10.63
N ALA A 318 2.37 5.03 10.55
CA ALA A 318 3.29 5.16 11.68
C ALA A 318 3.47 6.61 12.13
N VAL A 319 3.68 7.52 11.16
CA VAL A 319 3.88 8.94 11.45
C VAL A 319 2.61 9.58 12.02
N HIS A 320 1.43 9.26 11.46
CA HIS A 320 0.14 9.71 12.01
C HIS A 320 -0.07 9.27 13.46
N MET A 321 0.40 8.07 13.81
CA MET A 321 0.35 7.55 15.19
C MET A 321 1.47 8.08 16.09
N GLY A 322 2.29 9.04 15.62
CA GLY A 322 3.41 9.59 16.37
C GLY A 322 4.56 8.59 16.58
N CYS A 323 4.65 7.54 15.75
CA CYS A 323 5.72 6.55 15.79
C CYS A 323 6.86 6.93 14.83
N PRO A 324 8.05 7.34 15.32
CA PRO A 324 9.23 7.50 14.48
C PRO A 324 9.61 6.20 13.78
N VAL A 325 10.32 6.30 12.65
CA VAL A 325 10.54 5.14 11.79
C VAL A 325 12.01 4.77 11.64
N ILE A 326 12.31 3.48 11.54
CA ILE A 326 13.59 2.96 11.01
C ILE A 326 13.27 2.22 9.71
N ILE A 327 13.80 2.72 8.60
CA ILE A 327 13.54 2.16 7.27
C ILE A 327 14.85 1.89 6.53
N GLU A 328 14.80 0.94 5.59
CA GLU A 328 15.96 0.56 4.79
C GLU A 328 15.89 1.18 3.39
N ARG A 329 17.00 1.78 2.93
CA ARG A 329 17.19 2.23 1.56
C ARG A 329 18.37 1.53 0.91
N ASN A 330 18.07 0.66 -0.05
CA ASN A 330 19.09 -0.06 -0.81
C ASN A 330 18.61 -0.32 -2.26
N ALA A 331 19.33 -1.19 -2.97
CA ALA A 331 19.01 -1.54 -4.35
C ALA A 331 17.64 -2.22 -4.53
N ASN A 332 17.04 -2.74 -3.45
CA ASN A 332 15.71 -3.35 -3.46
C ASN A 332 14.58 -2.35 -3.12
N THR A 333 14.90 -1.10 -2.76
CA THR A 333 13.89 -0.06 -2.57
C THR A 333 13.24 0.27 -3.91
N LEU A 334 11.92 0.13 -3.98
CA LEU A 334 11.18 0.41 -5.20
C LEU A 334 11.39 1.86 -5.66
N PRO A 335 11.44 2.14 -6.97
CA PRO A 335 11.63 3.48 -7.49
C PRO A 335 10.69 4.51 -6.88
N GLN A 336 9.39 4.21 -6.80
CA GLN A 336 8.36 5.07 -6.23
C GLN A 336 8.50 5.26 -4.70
N GLU A 337 9.17 4.34 -3.99
CA GLU A 337 9.40 4.45 -2.55
C GLU A 337 10.64 5.30 -2.19
N ARG A 338 11.45 5.71 -3.18
CA ARG A 338 12.67 6.52 -2.91
C ARG A 338 12.34 7.90 -2.35
N ALA A 339 11.30 8.54 -2.86
CA ALA A 339 10.84 9.82 -2.35
C ALA A 339 10.36 9.74 -0.89
N ASN A 340 9.82 8.60 -0.48
CA ASN A 340 9.38 8.37 0.90
C ASN A 340 10.57 8.34 1.87
N VAL A 341 11.71 7.82 1.41
CA VAL A 341 12.96 7.85 2.17
C VAL A 341 13.48 9.28 2.36
N GLU A 342 13.41 10.10 1.29
CA GLU A 342 13.77 11.52 1.34
C GLU A 342 12.85 12.25 2.32
N TRP A 343 11.54 12.04 2.24
CA TRP A 343 10.56 12.62 3.14
C TRP A 343 10.85 12.33 4.62
N VAL A 344 11.24 11.09 4.96
CA VAL A 344 11.65 10.72 6.33
C VAL A 344 12.88 11.49 6.78
N ARG A 345 13.89 11.66 5.90
CA ARG A 345 15.12 12.37 6.22
C ARG A 345 14.91 13.87 6.38
N ASP A 346 14.24 14.47 5.41
CA ASP A 346 14.07 15.92 5.30
C ASP A 346 13.25 16.47 6.47
N ASN A 347 12.30 15.67 6.99
CA ASN A 347 11.47 16.06 8.12
C ASN A 347 11.97 15.49 9.47
N GLY A 348 13.08 14.77 9.51
CA GLY A 348 13.62 14.19 10.74
C GLY A 348 12.68 13.21 11.43
N LEU A 349 11.92 12.40 10.67
CA LEU A 349 10.88 11.51 11.20
C LEU A 349 11.44 10.18 11.72
N GLY A 350 12.74 9.96 11.58
CA GLY A 350 13.36 8.71 11.98
C GLY A 350 14.72 8.48 11.33
N ILE A 351 15.09 7.22 11.19
CA ILE A 351 16.42 6.79 10.75
C ILE A 351 16.32 5.97 9.46
N VAL A 352 17.12 6.34 8.47
CA VAL A 352 17.29 5.60 7.23
C VAL A 352 18.60 4.84 7.28
N VAL A 353 18.53 3.51 7.25
CA VAL A 353 19.69 2.62 7.18
C VAL A 353 19.93 2.13 5.75
N ARG A 354 21.16 1.76 5.43
CA ARG A 354 21.49 1.09 4.15
C ARG A 354 21.13 -0.38 4.19
N SER A 355 21.26 -0.98 5.38
CA SER A 355 20.96 -2.38 5.60
C SER A 355 20.59 -2.63 7.07
N PHE A 356 19.47 -3.29 7.32
CA PHE A 356 19.13 -3.76 8.66
C PHE A 356 20.20 -4.70 9.21
N ARG A 357 20.88 -5.46 8.35
CA ARG A 357 21.93 -6.38 8.78
C ARG A 357 23.18 -5.65 9.30
N ALA A 358 23.57 -4.55 8.69
CA ALA A 358 24.81 -3.85 9.00
C ALA A 358 24.60 -2.70 10.01
N ASP A 359 23.51 -1.95 9.85
CA ASP A 359 23.40 -0.63 10.47
C ASP A 359 22.36 -0.59 11.61
N LEU A 360 21.54 -1.64 11.78
CA LEU A 360 20.36 -1.57 12.67
C LEU A 360 20.73 -1.46 14.15
N ALA A 361 21.80 -2.11 14.60
CA ALA A 361 22.23 -2.03 16.00
C ALA A 361 22.51 -0.56 16.42
N GLY A 362 23.29 0.15 15.62
CA GLY A 362 23.55 1.57 15.83
C GLY A 362 22.31 2.45 15.66
N ALA A 363 21.47 2.14 14.68
CA ALA A 363 20.21 2.84 14.46
C ALA A 363 19.23 2.64 15.62
N GLY A 364 19.10 1.41 16.15
CA GLY A 364 18.28 1.10 17.30
C GLY A 364 18.71 1.85 18.54
N ALA A 365 20.02 1.83 18.85
CA ALA A 365 20.59 2.57 19.98
C ALA A 365 20.30 4.08 19.86
N ARG A 366 20.49 4.66 18.66
CA ARG A 366 20.18 6.07 18.39
C ARG A 366 18.69 6.35 18.49
N MET A 367 17.84 5.48 17.95
CA MET A 367 16.38 5.63 18.04
C MET A 367 15.92 5.71 19.50
N VAL A 368 16.39 4.81 20.36
CA VAL A 368 16.02 4.79 21.78
C VAL A 368 16.50 6.04 22.50
N ARG A 369 17.76 6.45 22.25
CA ARG A 369 18.36 7.65 22.87
C ARG A 369 17.63 8.93 22.48
N ASP A 370 17.30 9.08 21.20
CA ASP A 370 16.80 10.32 20.61
C ASP A 370 15.30 10.26 20.33
N LEU A 371 14.58 9.31 20.92
CA LEU A 371 13.17 9.02 20.64
C LEU A 371 12.26 10.25 20.82
N ALA A 372 12.48 11.01 21.90
CA ALA A 372 11.70 12.21 22.17
C ALA A 372 11.87 13.27 21.08
N ASN A 373 13.10 13.41 20.54
CA ASN A 373 13.39 14.37 19.45
C ASN A 373 12.68 13.97 18.17
N TYR A 374 12.68 12.68 17.81
CA TYR A 374 11.96 12.22 16.61
C TYR A 374 10.45 12.40 16.75
N LYS A 375 9.87 12.14 17.93
CA LYS A 375 8.45 12.38 18.21
C LYS A 375 8.10 13.88 18.14
N ALA A 376 8.97 14.73 18.67
CA ALA A 376 8.82 16.19 18.58
C ALA A 376 8.86 16.68 17.11
N ASN A 377 9.76 16.12 16.30
CA ASN A 377 9.84 16.45 14.87
C ASN A 377 8.56 16.03 14.12
N ILE A 378 7.98 14.87 14.44
CA ILE A 378 6.69 14.46 13.86
C ILE A 378 5.63 15.49 14.20
N ALA A 379 5.50 15.86 15.48
CA ALA A 379 4.49 16.80 15.93
C ALA A 379 4.66 18.22 15.35
N ALA A 380 5.91 18.64 15.09
CA ALA A 380 6.22 19.97 14.57
C ALA A 380 6.15 20.08 13.05
N ASN A 381 6.58 19.02 12.32
CA ASN A 381 6.81 19.09 10.88
C ASN A 381 5.71 18.43 10.05
N ILE A 382 4.87 17.58 10.66
CA ILE A 382 3.85 16.84 9.93
C ILE A 382 2.47 17.32 10.40
N PRO A 383 1.64 17.86 9.49
CA PRO A 383 0.26 18.22 9.81
C PRO A 383 -0.54 16.97 10.19
N GLU A 384 -1.61 17.18 10.97
CA GLU A 384 -2.56 16.11 11.24
C GLU A 384 -3.15 15.60 9.94
N ASN A 385 -2.96 14.32 9.67
CA ASN A 385 -3.52 13.70 8.48
C ASN A 385 -5.03 13.50 8.64
N ARG A 386 -5.82 14.17 7.81
CA ARG A 386 -7.29 14.06 7.72
C ARG A 386 -7.76 13.73 6.29
N ALA A 387 -6.84 13.36 5.42
CA ALA A 387 -7.07 13.22 3.98
C ALA A 387 -8.28 12.36 3.58
N VAL A 388 -8.62 11.34 4.36
CA VAL A 388 -9.79 10.49 4.10
C VAL A 388 -11.12 11.23 4.33
N PHE A 389 -11.09 12.35 5.06
CA PHE A 389 -12.27 13.16 5.38
C PHE A 389 -12.41 14.39 4.47
N GLU A 390 -11.37 14.79 3.79
CA GLU A 390 -11.30 15.91 2.84
C GLU A 390 -11.83 15.51 1.47
#